data_a9fb00dc7e078b369f2dd8d48b796afb
#
_entry.id   a9fb00dc7e078b369f2dd8d48b796afb
#
_cell.length_a   1.000
_cell.length_b   1.000
_cell.length_c   1.000
_cell.angle_alpha   90.00
_cell.angle_beta   90.00
_cell.angle_gamma   90.00
#
_symmetry.space_group_name_H-M   'P 1'
#
loop_
_entity.id
_entity.type
_entity.pdbx_description
1 polymer ?
#
loop_
_entity_poly.entity_id
_entity_poly.type
_entity_poly.pdbx_seq_one_letter_code
_entity_poly.pdbx_strand_id
1 'polypeptide(L)'
;MSEARMMESLADRLLSFVSTTPERDANYDIAVTLLKHYPQLKGMTLGQIANLCYTSKASISRFCRFLGMDSFKAFQAWLEQDFTMRTDYSRQFYTMLHNNQEMAIGSYRDTLISNIYATITPENAEVIPDIVRVLHGCGKAAYFSPPLFVGHRPLLPK
;
A
#
# COMPACT_ATOMS: atom_id res chain seq x y z
N MET A 1 16.72 -14.72 -4.31
CA MET A 1 15.37 -14.11 -4.12
C MET A 1 15.58 -12.62 -4.10
N SER A 2 14.99 -11.91 -5.05
CA SER A 2 15.34 -10.52 -5.40
C SER A 2 14.97 -9.53 -4.29
N GLU A 3 15.88 -8.62 -3.95
CA GLU A 3 15.70 -7.51 -2.99
C GLU A 3 14.48 -6.62 -3.30
N ALA A 4 14.05 -6.56 -4.54
CA ALA A 4 12.83 -5.85 -4.96
C ALA A 4 11.54 -6.38 -4.30
N ARG A 5 11.53 -7.63 -3.82
CA ARG A 5 10.38 -8.23 -3.13
C ARG A 5 10.24 -7.79 -1.66
N MET A 6 11.28 -7.18 -1.08
CA MET A 6 11.29 -6.72 0.32
C MET A 6 10.70 -5.33 0.52
N MET A 7 10.41 -4.58 -0.54
CA MET A 7 9.86 -3.21 -0.46
C MET A 7 8.35 -3.12 -0.72
N GLU A 8 7.71 -4.20 -1.16
CA GLU A 8 6.27 -4.21 -1.43
C GLU A 8 5.50 -4.40 -0.12
N SER A 9 4.63 -3.43 0.22
CA SER A 9 3.79 -3.57 1.40
C SER A 9 2.71 -4.64 1.20
N LEU A 10 2.20 -5.24 2.28
CA LEU A 10 1.08 -6.17 2.20
C LEU A 10 -0.16 -5.50 1.58
N ALA A 11 -0.38 -4.22 1.90
CA ALA A 11 -1.47 -3.44 1.33
C ALA A 11 -1.33 -3.30 -0.19
N ASP A 12 -0.12 -2.99 -0.68
CA ASP A 12 0.14 -2.86 -2.11
C ASP A 12 -0.09 -4.18 -2.85
N ARG A 13 0.32 -5.29 -2.23
CA ARG A 13 0.09 -6.62 -2.79
C ARG A 13 -1.38 -7.00 -2.86
N LEU A 14 -2.16 -6.69 -1.82
CA LEU A 14 -3.61 -6.88 -1.83
C LEU A 14 -4.29 -6.00 -2.87
N LEU A 15 -3.88 -4.72 -2.99
CA LEU A 15 -4.40 -3.80 -3.99
C LEU A 15 -4.08 -4.27 -5.41
N SER A 16 -2.84 -4.67 -5.66
CA SER A 16 -2.42 -5.22 -6.95
C SER A 16 -3.26 -6.44 -7.32
N PHE A 17 -3.46 -7.37 -6.39
CA PHE A 17 -4.31 -8.54 -6.62
C PHE A 17 -5.75 -8.15 -6.97
N VAL A 18 -6.39 -7.29 -6.18
CA VAL A 18 -7.78 -6.85 -6.43
C VAL A 18 -7.92 -6.12 -7.76
N SER A 19 -6.90 -5.34 -8.16
CA SER A 19 -6.94 -4.57 -9.40
C SER A 19 -6.71 -5.40 -10.66
N THR A 20 -5.96 -6.50 -10.54
CA THR A 20 -5.58 -7.33 -11.69
C THR A 20 -6.47 -8.57 -11.87
N THR A 21 -7.29 -8.91 -10.86
CA THR A 21 -8.15 -10.09 -10.90
C THR A 21 -9.49 -9.77 -11.57
N PRO A 22 -9.79 -10.36 -12.74
CA PRO A 22 -11.04 -10.07 -13.46
C PRO A 22 -12.26 -10.75 -12.82
N GLU A 23 -12.06 -11.86 -12.14
CA GLU A 23 -13.12 -12.67 -11.52
C GLU A 23 -13.20 -12.40 -10.01
N ARG A 24 -14.43 -12.22 -9.52
CA ARG A 24 -14.70 -12.05 -8.09
C ARG A 24 -14.90 -13.43 -7.45
N ASP A 25 -13.79 -14.07 -7.13
CA ASP A 25 -13.78 -15.32 -6.38
C ASP A 25 -13.65 -15.10 -4.86
N ALA A 26 -13.61 -16.20 -4.10
CA ALA A 26 -13.45 -16.14 -2.65
C ALA A 26 -12.16 -15.44 -2.20
N ASN A 27 -11.07 -15.51 -2.98
CA ASN A 27 -9.83 -14.82 -2.67
C ASN A 27 -9.97 -13.31 -2.88
N TYR A 28 -10.71 -12.90 -3.91
CA TYR A 28 -11.04 -11.50 -4.14
C TYR A 28 -11.82 -10.92 -2.95
N ASP A 29 -12.87 -11.61 -2.48
CA ASP A 29 -13.66 -11.16 -1.34
C ASP A 29 -12.85 -11.06 -0.05
N ILE A 30 -11.95 -12.03 0.20
CA ILE A 30 -11.00 -11.97 1.32
C ILE A 30 -10.10 -10.74 1.18
N ALA A 31 -9.48 -10.53 0.02
CA ALA A 31 -8.57 -9.39 -0.22
C ALA A 31 -9.26 -8.04 -0.01
N VAL A 32 -10.45 -7.87 -0.58
CA VAL A 32 -11.26 -6.65 -0.40
C VAL A 32 -11.63 -6.41 1.06
N THR A 33 -12.02 -7.47 1.78
CA THR A 33 -12.37 -7.37 3.21
C THR A 33 -11.15 -6.98 4.04
N LEU A 34 -9.99 -7.59 3.80
CA LEU A 34 -8.75 -7.24 4.48
C LEU A 34 -8.34 -5.78 4.20
N LEU A 35 -8.47 -5.31 2.97
CA LEU A 35 -8.18 -3.91 2.63
C LEU A 35 -9.11 -2.92 3.34
N LYS A 36 -10.41 -3.21 3.39
CA LYS A 36 -11.40 -2.36 4.08
C LYS A 36 -11.11 -2.22 5.57
N HIS A 37 -10.62 -3.29 6.18
CA HIS A 37 -10.35 -3.34 7.63
C HIS A 37 -8.86 -3.29 7.96
N TYR A 38 -8.02 -2.88 7.00
CA TYR A 38 -6.57 -2.98 7.10
C TYR A 38 -6.01 -2.42 8.43
N PRO A 39 -6.41 -1.23 8.90
CA PRO A 39 -5.91 -0.68 10.17
C PRO A 39 -6.23 -1.53 11.41
N GLN A 40 -7.29 -2.34 11.32
CA GLN A 40 -7.78 -3.15 12.44
C GLN A 40 -7.13 -4.54 12.50
N LEU A 41 -6.43 -4.96 11.43
CA LEU A 41 -5.86 -6.31 11.32
C LEU A 41 -4.70 -6.55 12.28
N LYS A 42 -4.08 -5.49 12.80
CA LYS A 42 -2.93 -5.60 13.71
C LYS A 42 -3.29 -6.40 14.94
N GLY A 43 -2.52 -7.45 15.22
CA GLY A 43 -2.72 -8.33 16.38
C GLY A 43 -3.88 -9.33 16.26
N MET A 44 -4.64 -9.32 15.15
CA MET A 44 -5.70 -10.30 14.95
C MET A 44 -5.15 -11.71 14.78
N THR A 45 -5.82 -12.65 15.41
CA THR A 45 -5.57 -14.09 15.24
C THR A 45 -6.16 -14.59 13.92
N LEU A 46 -5.69 -15.75 13.46
CA LEU A 46 -6.25 -16.44 12.28
C LEU A 46 -7.77 -16.62 12.35
N GLY A 47 -8.28 -16.94 13.56
CA GLY A 47 -9.73 -17.10 13.78
C GLY A 47 -10.49 -15.79 13.65
N GLN A 48 -9.96 -14.70 14.17
CA GLN A 48 -10.57 -13.38 14.07
C GLN A 48 -10.61 -12.89 12.61
N ILE A 49 -9.53 -13.09 11.87
CA ILE A 49 -9.50 -12.75 10.44
C ILE A 49 -10.46 -13.63 9.63
N ALA A 50 -10.54 -14.93 9.94
CA ALA A 50 -11.51 -15.82 9.31
C ALA A 50 -12.95 -15.37 9.53
N ASN A 51 -13.29 -14.99 10.77
CA ASN A 51 -14.61 -14.44 11.11
C ASN A 51 -14.87 -13.11 10.40
N LEU A 52 -13.89 -12.21 10.36
CA LEU A 52 -13.99 -10.92 9.66
C LEU A 52 -14.29 -11.11 8.18
N CYS A 53 -13.67 -12.10 7.54
CA CYS A 53 -13.87 -12.45 6.14
C CYS A 53 -15.04 -13.41 5.90
N TYR A 54 -15.81 -13.74 6.91
CA TYR A 54 -16.93 -14.72 6.82
C TYR A 54 -16.51 -16.05 6.18
N THR A 55 -15.31 -16.55 6.53
CA THR A 55 -14.73 -17.75 5.93
C THR A 55 -14.06 -18.66 6.97
N SER A 56 -13.52 -19.79 6.52
CA SER A 56 -12.82 -20.72 7.40
C SER A 56 -11.34 -20.33 7.62
N LYS A 57 -10.77 -20.76 8.76
CA LYS A 57 -9.33 -20.65 9.02
C LYS A 57 -8.48 -21.31 7.91
N ALA A 58 -8.98 -22.42 7.33
CA ALA A 58 -8.31 -23.11 6.24
C ALA A 58 -8.30 -22.25 4.96
N SER A 59 -9.37 -21.50 4.68
CA SER A 59 -9.43 -20.58 3.54
C SER A 59 -8.45 -19.44 3.68
N ILE A 60 -8.36 -18.81 4.87
CA ILE A 60 -7.36 -17.77 5.12
C ILE A 60 -5.93 -18.30 4.98
N SER A 61 -5.66 -19.52 5.50
CA SER A 61 -4.33 -20.14 5.35
C SER A 61 -3.97 -20.43 3.88
N ARG A 62 -4.95 -20.83 3.07
CA ARG A 62 -4.76 -21.00 1.60
C ARG A 62 -4.54 -19.66 0.92
N PHE A 63 -5.29 -18.64 1.29
CA PHE A 63 -5.13 -17.29 0.78
C PHE A 63 -3.73 -16.71 1.08
N CYS A 64 -3.19 -16.91 2.29
CA CYS A 64 -1.82 -16.51 2.61
C CYS A 64 -0.80 -17.18 1.66
N ARG A 65 -0.94 -18.49 1.41
CA ARG A 65 -0.07 -19.19 0.45
C ARG A 65 -0.24 -18.71 -0.98
N PHE A 66 -1.47 -18.41 -1.37
CA PHE A 66 -1.77 -17.82 -2.68
C PHE A 66 -1.07 -16.47 -2.86
N LEU A 67 -1.02 -15.64 -1.81
CA LEU A 67 -0.23 -14.41 -1.80
C LEU A 67 1.29 -14.63 -1.74
N GLY A 68 1.76 -15.90 -1.72
CA GLY A 68 3.17 -16.25 -1.69
C GLY A 68 3.80 -16.24 -0.30
N MET A 69 2.99 -16.37 0.76
CA MET A 69 3.44 -16.48 2.14
C MET A 69 3.35 -17.93 2.61
N ASP A 70 4.39 -18.43 3.24
CA ASP A 70 4.46 -19.84 3.67
C ASP A 70 3.44 -20.18 4.77
N SER A 71 3.04 -19.17 5.56
CA SER A 71 2.16 -19.38 6.71
C SER A 71 1.40 -18.11 7.09
N PHE A 72 0.36 -18.25 7.91
CA PHE A 72 -0.31 -17.13 8.55
C PHE A 72 0.62 -16.31 9.47
N LYS A 73 1.64 -16.94 10.07
CA LYS A 73 2.66 -16.24 10.85
C LYS A 73 3.49 -15.30 9.97
N ALA A 74 3.82 -15.71 8.75
CA ALA A 74 4.49 -14.83 7.79
C ALA A 74 3.59 -13.65 7.38
N PHE A 75 2.29 -13.88 7.19
CA PHE A 75 1.30 -12.82 6.95
C PHE A 75 1.26 -11.81 8.11
N GLN A 76 1.23 -12.29 9.36
CA GLN A 76 1.25 -11.41 10.53
C GLN A 76 2.55 -10.59 10.62
N ALA A 77 3.70 -11.21 10.35
CA ALA A 77 4.99 -10.51 10.35
C ALA A 77 5.04 -9.40 9.29
N TRP A 78 4.52 -9.65 8.10
CA TRP A 78 4.41 -8.63 7.05
C TRP A 78 3.48 -7.49 7.46
N LEU A 79 2.32 -7.84 8.00
CA LEU A 79 1.36 -6.87 8.52
C LEU A 79 1.99 -5.98 9.61
N GLU A 80 2.73 -6.58 10.55
CA GLU A 80 3.43 -5.84 11.59
C GLU A 80 4.51 -4.91 11.04
N GLN A 81 5.27 -5.39 10.06
CA GLN A 81 6.26 -4.58 9.37
C GLN A 81 5.63 -3.36 8.69
N ASP A 82 4.51 -3.54 7.99
CA ASP A 82 3.77 -2.43 7.36
C ASP A 82 3.32 -1.39 8.38
N PHE A 83 2.80 -1.84 9.52
CA PHE A 83 2.38 -0.92 10.58
C PHE A 83 3.55 -0.22 11.26
N THR A 84 4.66 -0.92 11.46
CA THR A 84 5.86 -0.33 12.07
C THR A 84 6.44 0.74 11.17
N MET A 85 6.63 0.44 9.89
CA MET A 85 7.14 1.41 8.91
C MET A 85 6.26 2.67 8.85
N ARG A 86 4.94 2.51 8.75
CA ARG A 86 4.00 3.64 8.69
C ARG A 86 3.92 4.43 9.98
N THR A 87 3.94 3.74 11.13
CA THR A 87 3.82 4.38 12.44
C THR A 87 5.08 5.16 12.78
N ASP A 88 6.25 4.66 12.42
CA ASP A 88 7.51 5.31 12.72
C ASP A 88 7.66 6.65 12.00
N TYR A 89 7.36 6.73 10.70
CA TYR A 89 7.45 8.01 9.98
C TYR A 89 6.48 9.05 10.53
N SER A 90 5.22 8.70 10.74
CA SER A 90 4.23 9.62 11.29
C SER A 90 4.57 10.00 12.73
N ARG A 91 4.96 9.04 13.55
CA ARG A 91 5.32 9.25 14.96
C ARG A 91 6.56 10.10 15.11
N GLN A 92 7.60 9.85 14.32
CA GLN A 92 8.81 10.66 14.30
C GLN A 92 8.50 12.09 13.89
N PHE A 93 7.71 12.29 12.83
CA PHE A 93 7.30 13.62 12.40
C PHE A 93 6.50 14.35 13.47
N TYR A 94 5.49 13.72 14.08
CA TYR A 94 4.70 14.33 15.15
C TYR A 94 5.53 14.63 16.40
N THR A 95 6.45 13.75 16.78
CA THR A 95 7.37 13.99 17.89
C THR A 95 8.30 15.17 17.60
N MET A 96 8.83 15.22 16.38
CA MET A 96 9.69 16.31 15.93
C MET A 96 8.91 17.63 15.84
N LEU A 97 7.69 17.60 15.35
CA LEU A 97 6.79 18.78 15.27
C LEU A 97 6.45 19.32 16.66
N HIS A 98 6.25 18.44 17.65
CA HIS A 98 5.96 18.84 19.03
C HIS A 98 7.17 19.44 19.72
N ASN A 99 8.37 18.92 19.48
CA ASN A 99 9.60 19.36 20.11
C ASN A 99 10.23 20.59 19.45
N ASN A 100 10.18 20.67 18.11
CA ASN A 100 10.73 21.77 17.34
C ASN A 100 10.03 21.84 15.98
N GLN A 101 9.03 22.71 15.89
CA GLN A 101 8.18 22.85 14.70
C GLN A 101 8.99 23.29 13.46
N GLU A 102 9.93 24.22 13.63
CA GLU A 102 10.74 24.72 12.52
C GLU A 102 11.64 23.61 11.94
N MET A 103 12.28 22.84 12.82
CA MET A 103 13.11 21.70 12.40
C MET A 103 12.28 20.63 11.72
N ALA A 104 11.09 20.29 12.23
CA ALA A 104 10.21 19.31 11.64
C ALA A 104 9.76 19.70 10.22
N ILE A 105 9.33 20.94 10.05
CA ILE A 105 8.92 21.47 8.75
C ILE A 105 10.11 21.53 7.80
N GLY A 106 11.28 21.97 8.25
CA GLY A 106 12.50 21.99 7.46
C GLY A 106 12.90 20.60 6.96
N SER A 107 12.95 19.61 7.86
CA SER A 107 13.27 18.22 7.52
C SER A 107 12.26 17.61 6.54
N TYR A 108 10.98 17.88 6.72
CA TYR A 108 9.94 17.42 5.81
C TYR A 108 10.08 18.05 4.42
N ARG A 109 10.29 19.37 4.35
CA ARG A 109 10.56 20.07 3.10
C ARG A 109 11.77 19.49 2.38
N ASP A 110 12.87 19.28 3.08
CA ASP A 110 14.11 18.78 2.49
C ASP A 110 13.94 17.35 1.97
N THR A 111 13.16 16.54 2.68
CA THR A 111 12.76 15.19 2.21
C THR A 111 11.92 15.26 0.93
N LEU A 112 10.94 16.16 0.86
CA LEU A 112 10.13 16.36 -0.34
C LEU A 112 10.96 16.81 -1.53
N ILE A 113 11.86 17.77 -1.33
CA ILE A 113 12.79 18.26 -2.35
C ILE A 113 13.67 17.12 -2.86
N SER A 114 14.26 16.34 -1.95
CA SER A 114 15.09 15.18 -2.30
C SER A 114 14.30 14.15 -3.12
N ASN A 115 13.07 13.85 -2.73
CA ASN A 115 12.20 12.91 -3.45
C ASN A 115 11.84 13.44 -4.85
N ILE A 116 11.59 14.74 -4.99
CA ILE A 116 11.33 15.36 -6.29
C ILE A 116 12.55 15.21 -7.20
N TYR A 117 13.75 15.55 -6.71
CA TYR A 117 14.99 15.40 -7.49
C TYR A 117 15.30 13.94 -7.85
N ALA A 118 15.00 12.99 -6.94
CA ALA A 118 15.19 11.57 -7.20
C ALA A 118 14.18 11.01 -8.21
N THR A 119 12.99 11.61 -8.31
CA THR A 119 11.90 11.13 -9.18
C THR A 119 11.91 11.82 -10.54
N ILE A 120 12.15 13.13 -10.56
CA ILE A 120 12.18 13.93 -11.80
C ILE A 120 13.63 14.08 -12.24
N THR A 121 14.17 13.00 -12.80
CA THR A 121 15.50 13.00 -13.43
C THR A 121 15.38 13.16 -14.94
N PRO A 122 16.44 13.57 -15.66
CA PRO A 122 16.43 13.60 -17.12
C PRO A 122 16.01 12.26 -17.73
N GLU A 123 16.49 11.14 -17.17
CA GLU A 123 16.18 9.79 -17.65
C GLU A 123 14.68 9.46 -17.45
N ASN A 124 14.12 9.82 -16.31
CA ASN A 124 12.69 9.63 -16.06
C ASN A 124 11.84 10.57 -16.93
N ALA A 125 12.33 11.77 -17.23
CA ALA A 125 11.63 12.71 -18.10
C ALA A 125 11.50 12.21 -19.54
N GLU A 126 12.45 11.43 -20.04
CA GLU A 126 12.40 10.83 -21.38
C GLU A 126 11.22 9.85 -21.55
N VAL A 127 10.77 9.22 -20.47
CA VAL A 127 9.66 8.25 -20.48
C VAL A 127 8.28 8.94 -20.43
N ILE A 128 8.22 10.21 -19.98
CA ILE A 128 6.96 10.95 -19.84
C ILE A 128 6.15 11.04 -21.15
N PRO A 129 6.75 11.36 -22.32
CA PRO A 129 6.02 11.41 -23.58
C PRO A 129 5.34 10.08 -23.94
N ASP A 130 5.98 8.97 -23.64
CA ASP A 130 5.43 7.64 -23.91
C ASP A 130 4.26 7.31 -22.97
N ILE A 131 4.40 7.66 -21.70
CA ILE A 131 3.29 7.54 -20.73
C ILE A 131 2.11 8.39 -21.17
N VAL A 132 2.34 9.64 -21.56
CA VAL A 132 1.29 10.54 -22.04
C VAL A 132 0.61 9.98 -23.30
N ARG A 133 1.38 9.42 -24.23
CA ARG A 133 0.83 8.80 -25.44
C ARG A 133 -0.07 7.61 -25.12
N VAL A 134 0.36 6.75 -24.20
CA VAL A 134 -0.44 5.60 -23.75
C VAL A 134 -1.73 6.06 -23.05
N LEU A 135 -1.64 7.03 -22.14
CA LEU A 135 -2.80 7.58 -21.44
C LEU A 135 -3.78 8.27 -22.39
N HIS A 136 -3.28 9.00 -23.37
CA HIS A 136 -4.13 9.67 -24.37
C HIS A 136 -4.82 8.68 -25.31
N GLY A 137 -4.17 7.56 -25.61
CA GLY A 137 -4.73 6.51 -26.48
C GLY A 137 -5.67 5.53 -25.81
N CYS A 138 -5.73 5.49 -24.46
CA CYS A 138 -6.59 4.54 -23.75
C CYS A 138 -7.99 5.10 -23.55
N GLY A 139 -9.03 4.27 -23.79
CA GLY A 139 -10.43 4.64 -23.56
C GLY A 139 -10.83 4.68 -22.08
N LYS A 140 -10.05 4.05 -21.21
CA LYS A 140 -10.21 4.06 -19.74
C LYS A 140 -8.84 3.99 -19.08
N ALA A 141 -8.62 4.81 -18.06
CA ALA A 141 -7.46 4.76 -17.21
C ALA A 141 -7.89 4.49 -15.76
N ALA A 142 -7.21 3.55 -15.08
CA ALA A 142 -7.38 3.32 -13.66
C ALA A 142 -6.16 3.88 -12.94
N TYR A 143 -6.39 4.81 -12.00
CA TYR A 143 -5.34 5.40 -11.20
C TYR A 143 -5.33 4.74 -9.81
N PHE A 144 -4.20 4.17 -9.46
CA PHE A 144 -3.96 3.57 -8.15
C PHE A 144 -3.02 4.47 -7.35
N SER A 145 -3.54 5.05 -6.28
CA SER A 145 -2.73 5.82 -5.33
C SER A 145 -2.44 4.97 -4.09
N PRO A 146 -1.20 4.98 -3.58
CA PRO A 146 -0.91 4.38 -2.28
C PRO A 146 -1.84 4.95 -1.20
N PRO A 147 -2.20 4.18 -0.16
CA PRO A 147 -3.12 4.63 0.90
C PRO A 147 -2.72 5.90 1.64
N LEU A 148 -1.45 6.33 1.54
CA LEU A 148 -0.94 7.59 2.10
C LEU A 148 -1.59 8.83 1.48
N PHE A 149 -2.20 8.72 0.30
CA PHE A 149 -2.84 9.83 -0.43
C PHE A 149 -4.37 9.81 -0.38
N VAL A 150 -4.98 8.88 0.33
CA VAL A 150 -6.46 8.74 0.43
C VAL A 150 -7.11 9.92 1.17
N GLY A 151 -6.32 10.81 1.80
CA GLY A 151 -6.83 12.04 2.44
C GLY A 151 -7.14 13.19 1.48
N HIS A 152 -6.66 13.18 0.26
CA HIS A 152 -6.98 14.19 -0.73
C HIS A 152 -7.96 13.62 -1.76
N ARG A 153 -9.23 13.94 -1.63
CA ARG A 153 -10.18 13.82 -2.74
C ARG A 153 -9.62 14.64 -3.91
N PRO A 154 -9.32 14.04 -5.06
CA PRO A 154 -9.07 14.85 -6.24
C PRO A 154 -10.35 15.62 -6.53
N LEU A 155 -10.27 16.95 -6.52
CA LEU A 155 -11.27 17.82 -7.11
C LEU A 155 -11.19 17.60 -8.62
N LEU A 156 -11.87 16.57 -9.13
CA LEU A 156 -12.15 16.51 -10.55
C LEU A 156 -13.28 17.49 -10.82
N PRO A 157 -13.10 18.47 -11.72
CA PRO A 157 -14.19 19.32 -12.16
C PRO A 157 -15.25 18.45 -12.84
N LYS A 158 -16.53 18.78 -12.57
CA LYS A 158 -17.70 18.22 -13.26
C LYS A 158 -17.70 18.59 -14.72
#